data_df67863b379b4b15960394e284c97f66
#
_entry.id   df67863b379b4b15960394e284c97f66
#
_cell.length_a   1.000
_cell.length_b   1.000
_cell.length_c   1.000
_cell.angle_alpha   90.00
_cell.angle_beta   90.00
_cell.angle_gamma   90.00
#
_symmetry.space_group_name_H-M   'P 1'
#
loop_
_entity.id
_entity.type
_entity.pdbx_description
1 polymer ?
#
loop_
_entity_poly.entity_id
_entity_poly.type
_entity_poly.pdbx_seq_one_letter_code
_entity_poly.pdbx_strand_id
1 'polypeptide(L)'
;MQINVVHDQSVTSTGFAGGGRPKGAVQMRRHWLRGATKEGICSAAPRQAAVWRSAPIGSLALAMTVAVTLACHTRGAWAMDLKVAGNQLILSGPVIGDELGKVEKTLDDDRAIDTVILRNSPGGDAPTGYRVGEMFRARGLRTAVSGYCYSSCSRMFLGGASRHFTDDFPPEYTDAGFHGHYDRQGQLAVRSVQNLGLKDWIVKYSDGKADPALVERWINIPRGIGMIHFYHPDLFKRDGVSTFMCQGSEPMARSALGCEPILKTAIELGIATSLEIVTSSDQSEVRALLPKRPKASGFAAIEDIDKVPLTNDAGRQQYQRFLAARLPRAVALSPDGSVLFWNAGGFDAVNLALTRCSQRSNRTCRLYAVDNDVVWTP
;
A
#
# COMPACT_ATOMS: atom_id res chain seq x y z
N MET A 1 -6.20 42.12 -43.11
CA MET A 1 -7.64 42.35 -43.14
C MET A 1 -8.09 42.59 -41.73
N GLN A 2 -8.53 43.80 -41.49
CA GLN A 2 -8.76 44.45 -40.22
C GLN A 2 -10.08 44.02 -39.56
N ILE A 3 -10.09 44.15 -38.17
CA ILE A 3 -11.18 44.75 -37.36
C ILE A 3 -12.27 43.74 -36.94
N ASN A 4 -12.70 43.66 -35.68
CA ASN A 4 -13.12 44.71 -34.72
C ASN A 4 -13.10 44.24 -33.26
N VAL A 5 -12.74 45.17 -32.41
CA VAL A 5 -12.94 45.30 -30.97
C VAL A 5 -14.36 45.79 -30.73
N VAL A 6 -15.06 45.27 -29.72
CA VAL A 6 -16.18 45.92 -29.04
C VAL A 6 -15.96 45.92 -27.54
N HIS A 7 -15.92 47.11 -27.01
CA HIS A 7 -15.87 47.56 -25.62
C HIS A 7 -17.26 47.63 -24.98
N ASP A 8 -17.25 47.61 -23.62
CA ASP A 8 -18.16 48.31 -22.70
C ASP A 8 -19.40 47.53 -22.25
N GLN A 9 -19.76 47.48 -20.95
CA GLN A 9 -20.02 48.57 -20.00
C GLN A 9 -20.10 48.08 -18.54
N SER A 10 -19.64 48.88 -17.68
CA SER A 10 -19.80 48.98 -16.22
C SER A 10 -21.26 49.05 -15.75
N VAL A 11 -21.59 48.41 -14.61
CA VAL A 11 -22.72 48.80 -13.76
C VAL A 11 -22.27 48.92 -12.30
N THR A 12 -22.59 50.06 -11.78
CA THR A 12 -22.29 50.69 -10.51
C THR A 12 -22.87 50.00 -9.28
N SER A 13 -22.18 50.24 -8.19
CA SER A 13 -22.49 50.03 -6.78
C SER A 13 -23.84 50.62 -6.32
N THR A 14 -24.52 49.92 -5.39
CA THR A 14 -25.27 50.59 -4.31
C THR A 14 -25.09 49.83 -3.00
N GLY A 15 -24.62 50.53 -1.99
CA GLY A 15 -24.47 50.00 -0.64
C GLY A 15 -25.79 50.00 0.15
N PHE A 16 -25.86 49.13 1.15
CA PHE A 16 -26.76 49.29 2.29
C PHE A 16 -26.04 48.93 3.59
N ALA A 17 -26.00 49.87 4.49
CA ALA A 17 -25.51 49.76 5.86
C ALA A 17 -26.66 49.30 6.78
N GLY A 18 -26.28 48.59 7.86
CA GLY A 18 -27.17 48.27 8.99
C GLY A 18 -26.72 46.93 9.60
N GLY A 19 -26.01 46.82 10.67
CA GLY A 19 -26.32 47.19 12.02
C GLY A 19 -26.88 45.98 12.77
N GLY A 20 -26.07 45.34 13.64
CA GLY A 20 -26.64 44.36 14.58
C GLY A 20 -25.65 43.30 15.08
N ARG A 21 -24.94 43.58 16.16
CA ARG A 21 -24.29 42.54 17.00
C ARG A 21 -25.35 41.87 17.87
N PRO A 22 -25.25 40.60 18.14
CA PRO A 22 -25.56 40.06 19.46
C PRO A 22 -24.33 39.47 20.15
N LYS A 23 -24.16 39.89 21.37
CA LYS A 23 -23.32 39.31 22.41
C LYS A 23 -23.96 37.99 22.83
N GLY A 24 -23.17 36.91 22.89
CA GLY A 24 -23.58 35.64 23.45
C GLY A 24 -22.35 34.80 23.74
N ALA A 25 -21.68 35.08 24.87
CA ALA A 25 -20.64 34.25 25.41
C ALA A 25 -21.28 32.97 25.99
N VAL A 26 -21.07 31.81 25.38
CA VAL A 26 -21.38 30.51 25.97
C VAL A 26 -20.10 29.94 26.55
N GLN A 27 -20.05 29.95 27.87
CA GLN A 27 -19.03 29.32 28.69
C GLN A 27 -19.16 27.80 28.61
N MET A 28 -18.29 27.12 27.84
CA MET A 28 -18.22 25.65 27.86
C MET A 28 -17.41 25.21 29.09
N ARG A 29 -18.10 24.63 30.04
CA ARG A 29 -17.55 23.91 31.18
C ARG A 29 -16.72 22.72 30.69
N ARG A 30 -15.45 22.69 31.12
CA ARG A 30 -14.57 21.50 30.99
C ARG A 30 -15.08 20.38 31.93
N HIS A 31 -15.65 19.34 31.37
CA HIS A 31 -15.81 18.08 32.08
C HIS A 31 -14.66 17.13 31.70
N TRP A 32 -13.77 16.94 32.66
CA TRP A 32 -12.79 15.87 32.65
C TRP A 32 -13.54 14.55 32.96
N LEU A 33 -13.66 13.67 32.01
CA LEU A 33 -13.99 12.26 32.27
C LEU A 33 -12.72 11.44 32.09
N ARG A 34 -12.26 10.90 33.21
CA ARG A 34 -11.22 9.87 33.27
C ARG A 34 -11.74 8.62 32.54
N GLY A 35 -11.10 8.26 31.45
CA GLY A 35 -11.34 6.99 30.74
C GLY A 35 -10.68 5.85 31.48
N ALA A 36 -11.48 4.91 31.92
CA ALA A 36 -11.03 3.66 32.50
C ALA A 36 -10.41 2.75 31.42
N THR A 37 -9.25 2.24 31.73
CA THR A 37 -8.58 1.13 31.03
C THR A 37 -9.48 -0.11 31.10
N LYS A 38 -9.95 -0.61 29.96
CA LYS A 38 -10.56 -1.93 29.87
C LYS A 38 -9.47 -2.97 29.61
N GLU A 39 -9.03 -3.60 30.69
CA GLU A 39 -8.33 -4.87 30.63
C GLU A 39 -9.26 -5.95 30.05
N GLY A 40 -8.77 -6.66 29.03
CA GLY A 40 -9.49 -7.77 28.42
C GLY A 40 -9.55 -8.96 29.37
N ILE A 41 -10.73 -9.24 29.91
CA ILE A 41 -10.99 -10.41 30.72
C ILE A 41 -11.17 -11.62 29.81
N CYS A 42 -10.20 -12.54 29.82
CA CYS A 42 -10.38 -13.89 29.31
C CYS A 42 -11.36 -14.64 30.26
N SER A 43 -12.58 -14.89 29.77
CA SER A 43 -13.58 -15.67 30.47
C SER A 43 -13.12 -17.13 30.55
N ALA A 44 -12.80 -17.58 31.74
CA ALA A 44 -12.55 -18.99 32.03
C ALA A 44 -13.87 -19.73 32.24
N ALA A 45 -14.07 -20.82 31.51
CA ALA A 45 -15.20 -21.72 31.68
C ALA A 45 -15.18 -22.42 33.09
N PRO A 46 -16.35 -22.75 33.67
CA PRO A 46 -16.40 -23.31 34.99
C PRO A 46 -15.87 -24.76 35.02
N ARG A 47 -14.99 -25.03 35.97
CA ARG A 47 -14.49 -26.37 36.29
C ARG A 47 -15.62 -27.21 36.91
N GLN A 48 -15.99 -28.28 36.22
CA GLN A 48 -16.79 -29.35 36.86
C GLN A 48 -15.93 -30.10 37.87
N ALA A 49 -16.38 -30.16 39.08
CA ALA A 49 -15.76 -30.94 40.15
C ALA A 49 -15.98 -32.46 39.90
N ALA A 50 -14.89 -33.15 39.60
CA ALA A 50 -14.90 -34.61 39.54
C ALA A 50 -14.77 -35.19 40.96
N VAL A 51 -15.78 -35.97 41.34
CA VAL A 51 -15.80 -36.73 42.59
C VAL A 51 -14.83 -37.89 42.50
N TRP A 52 -13.81 -37.91 43.35
CA TRP A 52 -12.84 -39.00 43.47
C TRP A 52 -13.44 -40.15 44.27
N ARG A 53 -13.68 -41.28 43.62
CA ARG A 53 -13.83 -42.58 44.28
C ARG A 53 -12.47 -43.25 44.37
N SER A 54 -12.11 -43.62 45.58
CA SER A 54 -10.92 -44.34 45.98
C SER A 54 -10.90 -45.78 45.40
N ALA A 55 -9.81 -46.19 44.74
CA ALA A 55 -9.47 -47.58 44.46
C ALA A 55 -7.94 -47.78 44.55
N PRO A 56 -7.45 -48.99 44.84
CA PRO A 56 -6.22 -49.21 45.56
C PRO A 56 -4.97 -49.32 44.73
N ILE A 57 -3.87 -49.22 45.44
CA ILE A 57 -2.47 -49.24 45.11
C ILE A 57 -2.06 -50.35 44.13
N GLY A 58 -1.36 -50.01 43.06
CA GLY A 58 -0.59 -50.94 42.27
C GLY A 58 -0.16 -50.40 40.89
N SER A 59 1.15 -50.23 40.74
CA SER A 59 1.92 -49.98 39.50
C SER A 59 2.31 -48.56 39.18
N LEU A 60 3.62 -48.30 39.32
CA LEU A 60 4.34 -47.15 38.78
C LEU A 60 4.11 -47.09 37.26
N ALA A 61 3.43 -46.04 36.82
CA ALA A 61 3.50 -45.61 35.42
C ALA A 61 3.99 -44.16 35.39
N LEU A 62 5.16 -43.99 34.86
CA LEU A 62 5.84 -42.72 34.64
C LEU A 62 5.02 -41.92 33.61
N ALA A 63 4.09 -41.09 34.02
CA ALA A 63 3.32 -40.20 33.15
C ALA A 63 4.20 -38.97 32.82
N MET A 64 4.87 -38.97 31.67
CA MET A 64 5.41 -37.78 31.07
C MET A 64 4.24 -36.86 30.66
N THR A 65 3.96 -35.86 31.50
CA THR A 65 3.11 -34.73 31.12
C THR A 65 3.84 -33.86 30.12
N VAL A 66 3.58 -34.09 28.83
CA VAL A 66 3.97 -33.16 27.76
C VAL A 66 3.07 -31.92 27.92
N ALA A 67 3.59 -30.88 28.55
CA ALA A 67 2.99 -29.57 28.54
C ALA A 67 3.13 -28.99 27.12
N VAL A 68 2.09 -29.17 26.30
CA VAL A 68 1.96 -28.47 25.03
C VAL A 68 1.61 -27.02 25.38
N THR A 69 2.63 -26.18 25.52
CA THR A 69 2.46 -24.72 25.51
C THR A 69 2.04 -24.33 24.10
N LEU A 70 0.73 -24.16 23.87
CA LEU A 70 0.24 -23.42 22.71
C LEU A 70 0.75 -21.99 22.85
N ALA A 71 1.91 -21.72 22.28
CA ALA A 71 2.35 -20.37 22.03
C ALA A 71 1.36 -19.78 21.01
N CYS A 72 0.38 -19.02 21.49
CA CYS A 72 -0.40 -18.10 20.66
C CYS A 72 0.60 -17.13 20.06
N HIS A 73 1.11 -17.47 18.88
CA HIS A 73 1.81 -16.50 18.05
C HIS A 73 0.77 -15.52 17.54
N THR A 74 0.50 -14.48 18.35
CA THR A 74 -0.07 -13.25 17.83
C THR A 74 0.89 -12.81 16.74
N ARG A 75 0.48 -12.93 15.48
CA ARG A 75 1.14 -12.23 14.39
C ARG A 75 0.92 -10.75 14.67
N GLY A 76 1.81 -10.17 15.47
CA GLY A 76 1.91 -8.73 15.60
C GLY A 76 2.05 -8.17 14.19
N ALA A 77 1.25 -7.19 13.84
CA ALA A 77 1.51 -6.42 12.63
C ALA A 77 2.94 -5.89 12.78
N TRP A 78 3.84 -6.35 11.90
CA TRP A 78 5.23 -5.90 11.94
C TRP A 78 5.21 -4.44 11.56
N ALA A 79 5.71 -3.56 12.44
CA ALA A 79 5.90 -2.14 12.17
C ALA A 79 6.77 -1.94 10.94
N MET A 80 6.72 -0.73 10.39
CA MET A 80 7.67 -0.32 9.36
C MET A 80 9.11 -0.52 9.89
N ASP A 81 9.92 -1.23 9.12
CA ASP A 81 11.33 -1.42 9.42
C ASP A 81 12.12 -0.15 9.06
N LEU A 82 13.05 0.24 9.91
CA LEU A 82 13.92 1.41 9.75
C LEU A 82 15.37 0.96 9.66
N LYS A 83 16.03 1.23 8.55
CA LYS A 83 17.45 0.89 8.32
C LYS A 83 18.21 2.12 7.85
N VAL A 84 19.29 2.46 8.53
CA VAL A 84 20.22 3.50 8.08
C VAL A 84 21.32 2.86 7.23
N ALA A 85 21.59 3.43 6.06
CA ALA A 85 22.63 2.99 5.14
C ALA A 85 23.28 4.21 4.47
N GLY A 86 24.49 4.56 4.91
CA GLY A 86 25.14 5.80 4.52
C GLY A 86 24.31 7.02 4.93
N ASN A 87 24.07 7.95 4.02
CA ASN A 87 23.23 9.12 4.22
C ASN A 87 21.72 8.86 3.94
N GLN A 88 21.31 7.59 3.89
CA GLN A 88 19.95 7.20 3.57
C GLN A 88 19.25 6.51 4.74
N LEU A 89 18.01 6.88 5.01
CA LEU A 89 17.08 6.17 5.87
C LEU A 89 16.10 5.36 5.00
N ILE A 90 16.16 4.03 5.11
CA ILE A 90 15.27 3.13 4.37
C ILE A 90 14.13 2.73 5.28
N LEU A 91 12.90 3.00 4.83
CA LEU A 91 11.65 2.66 5.51
C LEU A 91 10.90 1.62 4.70
N SER A 92 10.62 0.44 5.27
CA SER A 92 9.95 -0.65 4.56
C SER A 92 8.84 -1.31 5.38
N GLY A 93 7.77 -1.76 4.72
CA GLY A 93 6.64 -2.42 5.37
C GLY A 93 5.46 -1.51 5.73
N PRO A 94 4.47 -1.99 6.50
CA PRO A 94 3.25 -1.27 6.81
C PRO A 94 3.45 -0.16 7.84
N VAL A 95 2.67 0.92 7.68
CA VAL A 95 2.61 2.04 8.62
C VAL A 95 1.59 1.70 9.71
N ILE A 96 2.00 1.59 10.96
CA ILE A 96 1.13 1.15 12.07
C ILE A 96 0.79 2.23 13.09
N GLY A 97 1.43 3.41 13.01
CA GLY A 97 1.10 4.56 13.84
C GLY A 97 2.19 5.00 14.82
N ASP A 98 3.26 4.24 14.98
CA ASP A 98 4.38 4.55 15.90
C ASP A 98 5.65 5.07 15.19
N GLU A 99 5.60 5.19 13.86
CA GLU A 99 6.77 5.53 13.03
C GLU A 99 7.27 6.95 13.27
N LEU A 100 6.38 7.91 13.57
CA LEU A 100 6.78 9.30 13.69
C LEU A 100 7.94 9.50 14.69
N GLY A 101 7.78 9.01 15.92
CA GLY A 101 8.81 9.16 16.95
C GLY A 101 10.09 8.38 16.66
N LYS A 102 9.97 7.22 16.02
CA LYS A 102 11.14 6.41 15.62
C LYS A 102 11.94 7.09 14.52
N VAL A 103 11.25 7.58 13.48
CA VAL A 103 11.88 8.29 12.36
C VAL A 103 12.48 9.60 12.84
N GLU A 104 11.77 10.37 13.66
CA GLU A 104 12.27 11.62 14.24
C GLU A 104 13.56 11.38 15.03
N LYS A 105 13.55 10.39 15.94
CA LYS A 105 14.73 10.02 16.70
C LYS A 105 15.89 9.63 15.79
N THR A 106 15.67 8.80 14.79
CA THR A 106 16.73 8.36 13.87
C THR A 106 17.36 9.53 13.12
N LEU A 107 16.54 10.48 12.65
CA LEU A 107 17.00 11.68 11.96
C LEU A 107 17.69 12.69 12.90
N ASP A 108 17.39 12.66 14.19
CA ASP A 108 18.05 13.49 15.20
C ASP A 108 19.38 12.90 15.63
N ASP A 109 19.45 11.57 15.72
CA ASP A 109 20.68 10.84 16.08
C ASP A 109 21.73 10.89 14.95
N ASP A 110 21.29 10.93 13.68
CA ASP A 110 22.19 11.01 12.52
C ASP A 110 21.78 12.14 11.55
N ARG A 111 22.45 13.26 11.68
CA ARG A 111 22.24 14.47 10.87
C ARG A 111 22.81 14.38 9.45
N ALA A 112 23.57 13.34 9.14
CA ALA A 112 24.09 13.10 7.80
C ALA A 112 23.02 12.53 6.86
N ILE A 113 21.90 12.04 7.40
CA ILE A 113 20.78 11.54 6.61
C ILE A 113 20.10 12.70 5.88
N ASP A 114 20.14 12.68 4.55
CA ASP A 114 19.52 13.66 3.66
C ASP A 114 18.45 13.04 2.74
N THR A 115 18.39 11.70 2.66
CA THR A 115 17.51 10.97 1.75
C THR A 115 16.74 9.88 2.51
N VAL A 116 15.44 9.80 2.25
CA VAL A 116 14.58 8.73 2.76
C VAL A 116 14.10 7.86 1.59
N ILE A 117 14.43 6.57 1.66
CA ILE A 117 13.97 5.55 0.72
C ILE A 117 12.72 4.88 1.28
N LEU A 118 11.61 5.00 0.58
CA LEU A 118 10.33 4.38 0.93
C LEU A 118 10.17 3.09 0.11
N ARG A 119 10.38 1.94 0.77
CA ARG A 119 10.54 0.64 0.10
C ARG A 119 9.39 -0.31 0.42
N ASN A 120 8.69 -0.78 -0.62
CA ASN A 120 7.70 -1.85 -0.52
C ASN A 120 6.69 -1.66 0.62
N SER A 121 6.12 -0.46 0.74
CA SER A 121 5.16 -0.13 1.79
C SER A 121 3.72 -0.09 1.28
N PRO A 122 2.82 -0.90 1.85
CA PRO A 122 1.40 -0.85 1.51
C PRO A 122 0.68 0.37 2.11
N GLY A 123 1.37 1.17 2.93
CA GLY A 123 0.76 2.19 3.76
C GLY A 123 0.15 1.63 5.04
N GLY A 124 -0.88 2.27 5.57
CA GLY A 124 -1.56 1.92 6.82
C GLY A 124 -2.12 3.15 7.51
N ASP A 125 -1.60 3.50 8.71
CA ASP A 125 -2.11 4.63 9.50
C ASP A 125 -1.99 5.96 8.75
N ALA A 126 -3.13 6.58 8.43
CA ALA A 126 -3.15 7.79 7.63
C ALA A 126 -2.59 9.03 8.37
N PRO A 127 -2.96 9.31 9.63
CA PRO A 127 -2.39 10.41 10.40
C PRO A 127 -0.87 10.39 10.46
N THR A 128 -0.27 9.21 10.63
CA THR A 128 1.18 9.05 10.65
C THR A 128 1.81 9.39 9.30
N GLY A 129 1.21 8.96 8.19
CA GLY A 129 1.69 9.31 6.86
C GLY A 129 1.78 10.81 6.62
N TYR A 130 0.78 11.58 7.07
CA TYR A 130 0.79 13.04 6.99
C TYR A 130 1.92 13.65 7.83
N ARG A 131 1.99 13.28 9.11
CA ARG A 131 2.92 13.89 10.07
C ARG A 131 4.38 13.60 9.72
N VAL A 132 4.67 12.38 9.28
CA VAL A 132 6.02 12.00 8.82
C VAL A 132 6.37 12.74 7.53
N GLY A 133 5.42 12.84 6.58
CA GLY A 133 5.61 13.63 5.36
C GLY A 133 5.87 15.12 5.63
N GLU A 134 5.12 15.71 6.56
CA GLU A 134 5.32 17.10 7.00
C GLU A 134 6.70 17.29 7.62
N MET A 135 7.15 16.35 8.44
CA MET A 135 8.48 16.36 9.03
C MET A 135 9.57 16.26 7.96
N PHE A 136 9.42 15.41 6.94
CA PHE A 136 10.37 15.32 5.84
C PHE A 136 10.50 16.64 5.08
N ARG A 137 9.37 17.30 4.79
CA ARG A 137 9.36 18.62 4.15
C ARG A 137 10.03 19.67 5.01
N ALA A 138 9.72 19.72 6.30
CA ALA A 138 10.29 20.69 7.24
C ALA A 138 11.80 20.53 7.40
N ARG A 139 12.31 19.29 7.29
CA ARG A 139 13.75 18.99 7.36
C ARG A 139 14.47 19.10 6.01
N GLY A 140 13.76 19.41 4.92
CA GLY A 140 14.34 19.52 3.58
C GLY A 140 14.82 18.20 2.97
N LEU A 141 14.30 17.06 3.46
CA LEU A 141 14.77 15.74 3.05
C LEU A 141 14.30 15.39 1.63
N ARG A 142 15.16 14.70 0.90
CA ARG A 142 14.83 14.00 -0.32
C ARG A 142 14.06 12.74 0.01
N THR A 143 13.04 12.38 -0.80
CA THR A 143 12.37 11.08 -0.72
C THR A 143 12.46 10.35 -2.04
N ALA A 144 12.58 9.02 -1.99
CA ALA A 144 12.58 8.19 -3.19
C ALA A 144 11.74 6.91 -2.98
N VAL A 145 11.01 6.51 -4.02
CA VAL A 145 10.21 5.28 -4.03
C VAL A 145 11.06 4.13 -4.53
N SER A 146 11.10 3.05 -3.76
CA SER A 146 11.79 1.80 -4.07
C SER A 146 10.77 0.64 -4.07
N GLY A 147 10.43 0.11 -5.22
CA GLY A 147 9.26 -0.75 -5.37
C GLY A 147 7.97 0.05 -5.19
N TYR A 148 7.01 -0.45 -4.43
CA TYR A 148 5.73 0.25 -4.25
C TYR A 148 5.67 1.05 -2.94
N CYS A 149 5.02 2.23 -3.02
CA CYS A 149 4.73 3.09 -1.87
C CYS A 149 3.27 3.57 -1.97
N TYR A 150 2.37 2.98 -1.19
CA TYR A 150 0.93 3.18 -1.32
C TYR A 150 0.31 3.85 -0.09
N SER A 151 -0.83 4.52 -0.31
CA SER A 151 -1.68 5.07 0.75
C SER A 151 -0.91 6.02 1.69
N SER A 152 -0.82 5.76 3.00
CA SER A 152 -0.07 6.61 3.94
C SER A 152 1.42 6.72 3.61
N CYS A 153 2.04 5.69 3.01
CA CYS A 153 3.41 5.77 2.50
C CYS A 153 3.54 6.84 1.40
N SER A 154 2.59 6.92 0.47
CA SER A 154 2.65 7.93 -0.59
C SER A 154 2.54 9.36 -0.05
N ARG A 155 1.94 9.55 1.12
CA ARG A 155 1.96 10.85 1.81
C ARG A 155 3.33 11.16 2.40
N MET A 156 4.02 10.17 2.97
CA MET A 156 5.43 10.33 3.37
C MET A 156 6.28 10.72 2.17
N PHE A 157 6.09 10.05 1.03
CA PHE A 157 6.79 10.35 -0.21
C PHE A 157 6.53 11.79 -0.69
N LEU A 158 5.27 12.19 -0.78
CA LEU A 158 4.89 13.53 -1.24
C LEU A 158 5.39 14.64 -0.32
N GLY A 159 5.64 14.33 0.96
CA GLY A 159 6.23 15.23 1.93
C GLY A 159 7.69 15.60 1.65
N GLY A 160 8.44 14.82 0.88
CA GLY A 160 9.82 15.14 0.54
C GLY A 160 9.98 16.50 -0.12
N ALA A 161 11.08 17.21 0.19
CA ALA A 161 11.44 18.47 -0.45
C ALA A 161 11.79 18.25 -1.94
N SER A 162 12.49 17.17 -2.26
CA SER A 162 12.59 16.63 -3.60
C SER A 162 12.16 15.17 -3.61
N ARG A 163 11.53 14.73 -4.71
CA ARG A 163 10.84 13.44 -4.80
C ARG A 163 11.26 12.70 -6.05
N HIS A 164 11.75 11.47 -5.86
CA HIS A 164 12.44 10.67 -6.88
C HIS A 164 11.91 9.24 -6.93
N PHE A 165 12.34 8.50 -7.93
CA PHE A 165 12.22 7.04 -7.98
C PHE A 165 13.60 6.41 -7.89
N THR A 166 13.66 5.12 -7.52
CA THR A 166 14.90 4.34 -7.51
C THR A 166 14.93 3.35 -8.68
N ASP A 167 16.10 2.78 -8.92
CA ASP A 167 16.33 1.66 -9.84
C ASP A 167 16.50 0.31 -9.13
N ASP A 168 16.13 0.25 -7.86
CA ASP A 168 16.25 -0.94 -7.02
C ASP A 168 15.41 -2.11 -7.56
N PHE A 169 14.24 -1.80 -8.11
CA PHE A 169 13.31 -2.76 -8.70
C PHE A 169 13.08 -2.43 -10.18
N PRO A 170 12.62 -3.40 -10.99
CA PRO A 170 12.14 -3.10 -12.33
C PRO A 170 11.13 -1.95 -12.32
N PRO A 171 11.14 -1.08 -13.35
CA PRO A 171 10.29 0.11 -13.38
C PRO A 171 8.79 -0.17 -13.23
N GLU A 172 8.33 -1.32 -13.74
CA GLU A 172 6.93 -1.78 -13.61
C GLU A 172 6.53 -2.14 -12.17
N TYR A 173 7.49 -2.28 -11.25
CA TYR A 173 7.25 -2.54 -9.81
C TYR A 173 7.47 -1.32 -8.95
N THR A 174 7.96 -0.21 -9.57
CA THR A 174 8.34 0.99 -8.84
C THR A 174 7.31 2.08 -9.10
N ASP A 175 6.38 2.25 -8.13
CA ASP A 175 5.32 3.23 -8.24
C ASP A 175 4.86 3.82 -6.90
N ALA A 176 4.35 5.05 -6.97
CA ALA A 176 3.68 5.71 -5.87
C ALA A 176 2.16 5.68 -6.10
N GLY A 177 1.42 5.09 -5.17
CA GLY A 177 -0.02 4.92 -5.28
C GLY A 177 -0.80 5.77 -4.27
N PHE A 178 -1.74 6.60 -4.76
CA PHE A 178 -2.56 7.48 -3.95
C PHE A 178 -4.03 7.12 -4.02
N HIS A 179 -4.71 7.23 -2.91
CA HIS A 179 -6.16 7.08 -2.79
C HIS A 179 -6.69 7.78 -1.52
N GLY A 180 -8.01 7.72 -1.28
CA GLY A 180 -8.65 8.26 -0.08
C GLY A 180 -8.30 7.51 1.20
N HIS A 181 -9.14 7.66 2.22
CA HIS A 181 -9.07 6.90 3.46
C HIS A 181 -10.15 5.82 3.45
N TYR A 182 -9.83 4.66 4.01
CA TYR A 182 -10.74 3.51 4.03
C TYR A 182 -10.86 2.93 5.44
N ASP A 183 -12.04 2.39 5.73
CA ASP A 183 -12.25 1.62 6.93
C ASP A 183 -11.65 0.20 6.83
N ARG A 184 -11.84 -0.60 7.88
CA ARG A 184 -11.32 -1.99 7.92
C ARG A 184 -11.98 -2.91 6.90
N GLN A 185 -13.14 -2.53 6.38
CA GLN A 185 -13.89 -3.23 5.34
C GLN A 185 -13.47 -2.81 3.92
N GLY A 186 -12.56 -1.83 3.81
CA GLY A 186 -12.09 -1.28 2.54
C GLY A 186 -13.10 -0.34 1.88
N GLN A 187 -14.06 0.19 2.64
CA GLN A 187 -15.02 1.20 2.17
C GLN A 187 -14.47 2.61 2.40
N LEU A 188 -14.78 3.52 1.49
CA LEU A 188 -14.31 4.91 1.55
C LEU A 188 -14.83 5.62 2.81
N ALA A 189 -13.93 6.08 3.65
CA ALA A 189 -14.22 6.84 4.87
C ALA A 189 -14.28 8.35 4.56
N VAL A 190 -15.34 8.81 3.89
CA VAL A 190 -15.50 10.18 3.39
C VAL A 190 -15.23 11.24 4.45
N ARG A 191 -15.77 11.05 5.67
CA ARG A 191 -15.54 11.99 6.79
C ARG A 191 -14.05 12.09 7.17
N SER A 192 -13.31 10.99 7.11
CA SER A 192 -11.88 10.99 7.40
C SER A 192 -11.09 11.75 6.32
N VAL A 193 -11.45 11.58 5.04
CA VAL A 193 -10.87 12.33 3.92
C VAL A 193 -11.07 13.84 4.10
N GLN A 194 -12.29 14.24 4.45
CA GLN A 194 -12.64 15.64 4.67
C GLN A 194 -11.99 16.24 5.92
N ASN A 195 -12.05 15.56 7.06
CA ASN A 195 -11.54 16.06 8.34
C ASN A 195 -10.00 16.22 8.35
N LEU A 196 -9.29 15.38 7.59
CA LEU A 196 -7.83 15.48 7.45
C LEU A 196 -7.41 16.37 6.26
N GLY A 197 -8.35 16.96 5.52
CA GLY A 197 -8.06 17.89 4.43
C GLY A 197 -7.19 17.28 3.34
N LEU A 198 -7.42 15.99 2.99
CA LEU A 198 -6.52 15.24 2.09
C LEU A 198 -6.31 15.93 0.75
N LYS A 199 -7.36 16.52 0.17
CA LYS A 199 -7.27 17.24 -1.11
C LYS A 199 -6.30 18.41 -1.01
N ASP A 200 -6.53 19.29 -0.03
CA ASP A 200 -5.73 20.49 0.15
C ASP A 200 -4.29 20.15 0.52
N TRP A 201 -4.11 19.09 1.30
CA TRP A 201 -2.79 18.58 1.64
C TRP A 201 -2.03 18.11 0.40
N ILE A 202 -2.66 17.30 -0.50
CA ILE A 202 -2.03 16.86 -1.75
C ILE A 202 -1.68 18.06 -2.64
N VAL A 203 -2.62 18.99 -2.85
CA VAL A 203 -2.37 20.19 -3.66
C VAL A 203 -1.22 21.00 -3.09
N LYS A 204 -1.18 21.22 -1.77
CA LYS A 204 -0.10 21.94 -1.09
C LYS A 204 1.26 21.26 -1.31
N TYR A 205 1.34 19.94 -1.05
CA TYR A 205 2.63 19.24 -1.07
C TYR A 205 3.09 18.82 -2.48
N SER A 206 2.21 18.92 -3.48
CA SER A 206 2.58 18.87 -4.90
C SER A 206 3.00 20.23 -5.47
N ASP A 207 3.24 21.21 -4.58
CA ASP A 207 3.63 22.57 -4.93
C ASP A 207 2.59 23.28 -5.85
N GLY A 208 1.29 22.97 -5.65
CA GLY A 208 0.16 23.49 -6.41
C GLY A 208 -0.01 22.88 -7.82
N LYS A 209 0.81 21.92 -8.22
CA LYS A 209 0.79 21.33 -9.57
C LYS A 209 -0.29 20.26 -9.75
N ALA A 210 -0.68 19.56 -8.68
CA ALA A 210 -1.75 18.58 -8.75
C ALA A 210 -3.09 19.27 -9.04
N ASP A 211 -3.72 18.86 -10.14
CA ASP A 211 -5.03 19.35 -10.53
C ASP A 211 -6.09 19.00 -9.47
N PRO A 212 -6.73 19.98 -8.82
CA PRO A 212 -7.68 19.73 -7.74
C PRO A 212 -8.88 18.85 -8.16
N ALA A 213 -9.31 18.91 -9.43
CA ALA A 213 -10.40 18.08 -9.94
C ALA A 213 -9.94 16.62 -10.10
N LEU A 214 -8.73 16.39 -10.57
CA LEU A 214 -8.15 15.06 -10.65
C LEU A 214 -7.88 14.51 -9.25
N VAL A 215 -7.37 15.33 -8.29
CA VAL A 215 -7.21 14.93 -6.89
C VAL A 215 -8.53 14.49 -6.29
N GLU A 216 -9.60 15.25 -6.51
CA GLU A 216 -10.96 14.90 -6.04
C GLU A 216 -11.40 13.53 -6.54
N ARG A 217 -11.10 13.20 -7.80
CA ARG A 217 -11.43 11.87 -8.37
C ARG A 217 -10.71 10.75 -7.63
N TRP A 218 -9.40 10.85 -7.43
CA TRP A 218 -8.65 9.72 -6.84
C TRP A 218 -8.83 9.57 -5.32
N ILE A 219 -9.11 10.65 -4.57
CA ILE A 219 -9.39 10.54 -3.13
C ILE A 219 -10.79 9.97 -2.85
N ASN A 220 -11.67 9.98 -3.85
CA ASN A 220 -13.03 9.45 -3.78
C ASN A 220 -13.20 8.10 -4.48
N ILE A 221 -12.12 7.41 -4.84
CA ILE A 221 -12.18 6.03 -5.35
C ILE A 221 -12.93 5.16 -4.33
N PRO A 222 -13.98 4.40 -4.75
CA PRO A 222 -14.89 3.79 -3.81
C PRO A 222 -14.31 2.59 -3.06
N ARG A 223 -13.30 1.92 -3.63
CA ARG A 223 -12.71 0.69 -3.07
C ARG A 223 -11.25 0.87 -2.69
N GLY A 224 -10.86 0.43 -1.49
CA GLY A 224 -9.51 0.61 -0.95
C GLY A 224 -8.38 -0.10 -1.69
N ILE A 225 -8.68 -0.99 -2.63
CA ILE A 225 -7.69 -1.58 -3.55
C ILE A 225 -7.46 -0.74 -4.80
N GLY A 226 -8.38 0.19 -5.11
CA GLY A 226 -8.21 1.16 -6.19
C GLY A 226 -7.34 2.32 -5.76
N MET A 227 -6.58 2.87 -6.70
CA MET A 227 -5.73 4.03 -6.50
C MET A 227 -5.27 4.63 -7.83
N ILE A 228 -4.74 5.83 -7.78
CA ILE A 228 -3.95 6.35 -8.89
C ILE A 228 -2.50 5.94 -8.70
N HIS A 229 -1.89 5.36 -9.72
CA HIS A 229 -0.52 4.87 -9.76
C HIS A 229 0.36 5.81 -10.58
N PHE A 230 1.45 6.24 -10.02
CA PHE A 230 2.46 7.08 -10.67
C PHE A 230 3.77 6.33 -10.81
N TYR A 231 4.17 6.08 -12.03
CA TYR A 231 5.46 5.49 -12.37
C TYR A 231 6.45 6.55 -12.85
N HIS A 232 7.73 6.19 -12.92
CA HIS A 232 8.75 7.05 -13.53
C HIS A 232 8.46 7.21 -15.02
N PRO A 233 8.25 8.44 -15.53
CA PRO A 233 7.70 8.64 -16.88
C PRO A 233 8.63 8.25 -18.02
N ASP A 234 9.95 8.14 -17.77
CA ASP A 234 10.91 7.74 -18.81
C ASP A 234 11.29 6.26 -18.73
N LEU A 235 11.12 5.64 -17.56
CA LEU A 235 11.50 4.24 -17.36
C LEU A 235 10.33 3.28 -17.57
N PHE A 236 9.10 3.71 -17.31
CA PHE A 236 7.92 2.88 -17.51
C PHE A 236 6.81 3.64 -18.22
N LYS A 237 6.39 3.10 -19.36
CA LYS A 237 5.18 3.51 -20.07
C LYS A 237 4.43 2.27 -20.56
N ARG A 238 3.12 2.33 -20.44
CA ARG A 238 2.22 1.41 -21.12
C ARG A 238 1.33 2.24 -22.02
N ASP A 239 1.29 1.91 -23.31
CA ASP A 239 0.54 2.68 -24.32
C ASP A 239 0.89 4.19 -24.31
N GLY A 240 2.16 4.50 -24.06
CA GLY A 240 2.67 5.88 -23.99
C GLY A 240 2.41 6.62 -22.67
N VAL A 241 1.75 5.98 -21.69
CA VAL A 241 1.31 6.59 -20.43
C VAL A 241 2.04 5.98 -19.24
N SER A 242 2.36 6.81 -18.23
CA SER A 242 3.03 6.40 -16.99
C SER A 242 2.16 6.60 -15.73
N THR A 243 0.90 7.03 -15.89
CA THR A 243 -0.02 7.28 -14.78
C THR A 243 -1.35 6.59 -15.06
N PHE A 244 -1.86 5.83 -14.09
CA PHE A 244 -3.08 5.04 -14.25
C PHE A 244 -3.99 5.19 -13.04
N MET A 245 -5.28 5.35 -13.26
CA MET A 245 -6.29 5.43 -12.20
C MET A 245 -7.19 4.20 -12.20
N CYS A 246 -7.13 3.44 -11.12
CA CYS A 246 -7.90 2.23 -10.89
C CYS A 246 -9.03 2.49 -9.88
N GLN A 247 -10.26 2.07 -10.21
CA GLN A 247 -11.42 2.21 -9.31
C GLN A 247 -11.49 1.09 -8.26
N GLY A 248 -10.64 0.05 -8.39
CA GLY A 248 -10.65 -1.13 -7.53
C GLY A 248 -11.72 -2.16 -7.92
N SER A 249 -12.37 -1.98 -9.05
CA SER A 249 -13.25 -2.97 -9.70
C SER A 249 -12.52 -3.77 -10.77
N GLU A 250 -11.41 -3.25 -11.27
CA GLU A 250 -10.57 -3.90 -12.26
C GLU A 250 -9.95 -5.16 -11.66
N PRO A 251 -9.95 -6.30 -12.38
CA PRO A 251 -9.35 -7.53 -11.88
C PRO A 251 -7.88 -7.39 -11.45
N MET A 252 -7.16 -6.48 -12.08
CA MET A 252 -5.74 -6.24 -11.86
C MET A 252 -5.42 -4.81 -11.38
N ALA A 253 -6.33 -4.18 -10.64
CA ALA A 253 -6.17 -2.81 -10.14
C ALA A 253 -4.81 -2.55 -9.47
N ARG A 254 -4.29 -3.51 -8.69
CA ARG A 254 -3.00 -3.35 -7.98
C ARG A 254 -1.76 -3.42 -8.87
N SER A 255 -1.89 -3.80 -10.11
CA SER A 255 -0.83 -3.78 -11.12
C SER A 255 -1.10 -2.74 -12.21
N ALA A 256 -2.08 -1.87 -11.99
CA ALA A 256 -2.51 -0.81 -12.89
C ALA A 256 -2.89 -1.31 -14.31
N LEU A 257 -3.19 -2.62 -14.45
CA LEU A 257 -3.62 -3.18 -15.72
C LEU A 257 -5.15 -3.10 -15.86
N GLY A 258 -5.62 -2.64 -17.02
CA GLY A 258 -7.05 -2.39 -17.27
C GLY A 258 -7.60 -1.14 -16.59
N CYS A 259 -6.71 -0.28 -16.06
CA CYS A 259 -7.06 0.97 -15.41
C CYS A 259 -7.10 2.13 -16.41
N GLU A 260 -7.78 3.22 -16.05
CA GLU A 260 -7.89 4.42 -16.87
C GLU A 260 -6.50 5.08 -17.02
N PRO A 261 -6.02 5.32 -18.26
CA PRO A 261 -4.79 6.05 -18.49
C PRO A 261 -5.00 7.54 -18.18
N ILE A 262 -4.07 8.13 -17.45
CA ILE A 262 -4.03 9.57 -17.15
C ILE A 262 -2.86 10.17 -17.94
N LEU A 263 -3.14 11.11 -18.80
CA LEU A 263 -2.12 11.68 -19.71
C LEU A 263 -1.05 12.51 -19.01
N LYS A 264 -1.35 13.01 -17.81
CA LYS A 264 -0.38 13.77 -17.00
C LYS A 264 0.54 12.83 -16.21
N THR A 265 1.82 13.13 -16.25
CA THR A 265 2.88 12.40 -15.57
C THR A 265 3.01 12.78 -14.10
N ALA A 266 3.79 11.98 -13.34
CA ALA A 266 4.15 12.30 -11.95
C ALA A 266 4.84 13.67 -11.82
N ILE A 267 5.65 14.07 -12.81
CA ILE A 267 6.35 15.36 -12.83
C ILE A 267 5.39 16.52 -13.06
N GLU A 268 4.50 16.40 -14.05
CA GLU A 268 3.54 17.45 -14.38
C GLU A 268 2.54 17.71 -13.25
N LEU A 269 2.21 16.67 -12.47
CA LEU A 269 1.33 16.77 -11.30
C LEU A 269 2.09 17.06 -10.00
N GLY A 270 3.40 17.27 -10.04
CA GLY A 270 4.21 17.56 -8.87
C GLY A 270 4.26 16.42 -7.84
N ILE A 271 3.93 15.20 -8.24
CA ILE A 271 4.06 14.00 -7.39
C ILE A 271 5.53 13.63 -7.27
N ALA A 272 6.27 13.60 -8.36
CA ALA A 272 7.72 13.62 -8.38
C ALA A 272 8.24 15.00 -8.79
N THR A 273 9.46 15.34 -8.40
CA THR A 273 10.09 16.64 -8.72
C THR A 273 11.27 16.51 -9.63
N SER A 274 11.79 15.31 -9.84
CA SER A 274 12.98 15.04 -10.63
C SER A 274 12.86 13.71 -11.36
N LEU A 275 13.46 13.65 -12.54
CA LEU A 275 13.67 12.42 -13.32
C LEU A 275 14.99 11.72 -12.94
N GLU A 276 15.78 12.33 -12.06
CA GLU A 276 17.00 11.72 -11.53
C GLU A 276 16.67 10.47 -10.71
N ILE A 277 17.34 9.38 -11.02
CA ILE A 277 17.23 8.12 -10.31
C ILE A 277 18.10 8.14 -9.06
N VAL A 278 17.51 7.82 -7.94
CA VAL A 278 18.23 7.65 -6.68
C VAL A 278 18.59 6.17 -6.51
N THR A 279 19.87 5.86 -6.44
CA THR A 279 20.33 4.51 -6.12
C THR A 279 20.36 4.30 -4.61
N SER A 280 19.68 3.26 -4.12
CA SER A 280 19.71 2.91 -2.70
C SER A 280 21.09 2.37 -2.30
N SER A 281 21.59 2.83 -1.16
CA SER A 281 22.86 2.37 -0.59
C SER A 281 22.80 0.91 -0.12
N ASP A 282 21.59 0.39 0.16
CA ASP A 282 21.35 -1.00 0.49
C ASP A 282 20.57 -1.70 -0.62
N GLN A 283 21.30 -2.42 -1.45
CA GLN A 283 20.75 -3.24 -2.55
C GLN A 283 20.90 -4.75 -2.29
N SER A 284 21.39 -5.14 -1.11
CA SER A 284 21.71 -6.54 -0.81
C SER A 284 20.48 -7.45 -0.90
N GLU A 285 19.31 -6.96 -0.50
CA GLU A 285 18.04 -7.69 -0.61
C GLU A 285 17.43 -7.66 -2.01
N VAL A 286 17.66 -6.59 -2.76
CA VAL A 286 17.00 -6.29 -4.04
C VAL A 286 17.61 -7.06 -5.18
N ARG A 287 18.94 -7.01 -5.35
CA ARG A 287 19.64 -7.62 -6.50
C ARG A 287 19.73 -9.14 -6.41
N ALA A 288 19.80 -9.69 -5.17
CA ALA A 288 19.84 -11.14 -4.97
C ALA A 288 18.54 -11.85 -5.34
N LEU A 289 17.45 -11.12 -5.52
CA LEU A 289 16.09 -11.62 -5.41
C LEU A 289 15.25 -11.48 -6.68
N LEU A 290 15.76 -10.82 -7.73
CA LEU A 290 15.09 -10.77 -9.02
C LEU A 290 15.41 -12.04 -9.82
N PRO A 291 14.55 -13.08 -9.79
CA PRO A 291 14.77 -14.26 -10.60
C PRO A 291 14.74 -13.88 -12.09
N LYS A 292 15.46 -14.63 -12.93
CA LYS A 292 15.39 -14.46 -14.38
C LYS A 292 13.94 -14.67 -14.81
N ARG A 293 13.29 -13.61 -15.24
CA ARG A 293 11.87 -13.62 -15.59
C ARG A 293 11.65 -14.53 -16.81
N PRO A 294 10.73 -15.51 -16.74
CA PRO A 294 10.34 -16.28 -17.91
C PRO A 294 9.74 -15.36 -18.98
N LYS A 295 9.96 -15.71 -20.25
CA LYS A 295 9.35 -14.98 -21.38
C LYS A 295 7.86 -15.31 -21.48
N ALA A 296 7.06 -14.34 -21.87
CA ALA A 296 5.67 -14.56 -22.25
C ALA A 296 5.58 -15.62 -23.36
N SER A 297 4.65 -16.55 -23.23
CA SER A 297 4.47 -17.66 -24.17
C SER A 297 3.52 -17.32 -25.34
N GLY A 298 2.67 -16.31 -25.15
CA GLY A 298 1.58 -16.01 -26.08
C GLY A 298 0.42 -17.01 -26.06
N PHE A 299 0.37 -17.91 -25.05
CA PHE A 299 -0.66 -18.92 -24.95
C PHE A 299 -2.07 -18.35 -24.76
N ALA A 300 -2.22 -17.34 -23.91
CA ALA A 300 -3.49 -16.68 -23.60
C ALA A 300 -3.25 -15.26 -23.07
N ALA A 301 -4.27 -14.43 -23.07
CA ALA A 301 -4.26 -13.22 -22.25
C ALA A 301 -4.35 -13.60 -20.77
N ILE A 302 -3.75 -12.80 -19.89
CA ILE A 302 -3.71 -13.13 -18.45
C ILE A 302 -5.11 -13.07 -17.82
N GLU A 303 -6.02 -12.28 -18.37
CA GLU A 303 -7.41 -12.14 -17.95
C GLU A 303 -8.31 -13.29 -18.40
N ASP A 304 -7.87 -14.07 -19.37
CA ASP A 304 -8.65 -15.16 -19.97
C ASP A 304 -8.67 -16.38 -19.05
N ILE A 305 -9.55 -16.31 -18.03
CA ILE A 305 -9.67 -17.36 -17.00
C ILE A 305 -10.07 -18.70 -17.60
N ASP A 306 -10.80 -18.70 -18.70
CA ASP A 306 -11.27 -19.94 -19.35
C ASP A 306 -10.15 -20.71 -20.03
N LYS A 307 -9.06 -20.04 -20.35
CA LYS A 307 -7.83 -20.67 -20.89
C LYS A 307 -6.91 -21.24 -19.82
N VAL A 308 -7.13 -20.89 -18.54
CA VAL A 308 -6.32 -21.46 -17.45
C VAL A 308 -6.69 -22.93 -17.31
N PRO A 309 -5.74 -23.88 -17.41
CA PRO A 309 -6.03 -25.31 -17.40
C PRO A 309 -6.37 -25.82 -15.98
N LEU A 310 -7.50 -25.38 -15.46
CA LEU A 310 -8.03 -25.69 -14.13
C LEU A 310 -9.22 -26.63 -14.23
N THR A 311 -9.27 -27.61 -13.35
CA THR A 311 -10.33 -28.62 -13.32
C THR A 311 -11.43 -28.34 -12.31
N ASN A 312 -11.31 -27.26 -11.51
CA ASN A 312 -12.29 -26.94 -10.47
C ASN A 312 -12.48 -25.45 -10.25
N ASP A 313 -13.65 -25.07 -9.71
CA ASP A 313 -14.02 -23.68 -9.46
C ASP A 313 -13.21 -23.02 -8.35
N ALA A 314 -12.72 -23.79 -7.38
CA ALA A 314 -11.85 -23.27 -6.33
C ALA A 314 -10.54 -22.72 -6.93
N GLY A 315 -9.98 -23.39 -7.91
CA GLY A 315 -8.82 -22.92 -8.67
C GLY A 315 -9.13 -21.63 -9.42
N ARG A 316 -10.29 -21.54 -10.08
CA ARG A 316 -10.73 -20.31 -10.78
C ARG A 316 -10.84 -19.12 -9.84
N GLN A 317 -11.44 -19.31 -8.66
CA GLN A 317 -11.52 -18.27 -7.63
C GLN A 317 -10.12 -17.84 -7.11
N GLN A 318 -9.19 -18.79 -6.93
CA GLN A 318 -7.83 -18.47 -6.55
C GLN A 318 -7.09 -17.71 -7.66
N TYR A 319 -7.33 -18.03 -8.93
CA TYR A 319 -6.78 -17.29 -10.05
C TYR A 319 -7.30 -15.84 -10.11
N GLN A 320 -8.58 -15.60 -9.85
CA GLN A 320 -9.13 -14.24 -9.71
C GLN A 320 -8.44 -13.45 -8.59
N ARG A 321 -8.15 -14.09 -7.45
CA ARG A 321 -7.38 -13.46 -6.36
C ARG A 321 -5.93 -13.17 -6.76
N PHE A 322 -5.31 -14.04 -7.56
CA PHE A 322 -4.00 -13.78 -8.14
C PHE A 322 -4.04 -12.55 -9.06
N LEU A 323 -5.05 -12.42 -9.93
CA LEU A 323 -5.22 -11.24 -10.78
C LEU A 323 -5.34 -9.94 -9.99
N ALA A 324 -6.01 -9.97 -8.84
CA ALA A 324 -6.16 -8.82 -7.96
C ALA A 324 -4.93 -8.53 -7.07
N ALA A 325 -3.92 -9.40 -7.08
CA ALA A 325 -2.73 -9.25 -6.25
C ALA A 325 -1.74 -8.24 -6.86
N ARG A 326 -0.94 -7.62 -5.98
CA ARG A 326 0.13 -6.69 -6.40
C ARG A 326 1.31 -7.44 -7.03
N LEU A 327 2.11 -6.70 -7.78
CA LEU A 327 3.40 -7.17 -8.29
C LEU A 327 4.50 -7.12 -7.21
N PRO A 328 5.58 -7.91 -7.31
CA PRO A 328 5.69 -9.08 -8.21
C PRO A 328 4.76 -10.20 -7.77
N ARG A 329 4.27 -11.00 -8.71
CA ARG A 329 3.37 -12.12 -8.43
C ARG A 329 3.62 -13.28 -9.37
N ALA A 330 3.36 -14.51 -8.92
CA ALA A 330 3.45 -15.70 -9.76
C ALA A 330 2.37 -16.72 -9.38
N VAL A 331 1.93 -17.49 -10.35
CA VAL A 331 0.99 -18.59 -10.17
C VAL A 331 1.51 -19.84 -10.85
N ALA A 332 1.44 -20.97 -10.12
CA ALA A 332 1.82 -22.29 -10.59
C ALA A 332 0.64 -23.25 -10.52
N LEU A 333 0.61 -24.19 -11.44
CA LEU A 333 -0.41 -25.23 -11.56
C LEU A 333 0.22 -26.62 -11.47
N SER A 334 -0.54 -27.56 -10.87
CA SER A 334 -0.23 -28.99 -10.98
C SER A 334 -0.48 -29.48 -12.41
N PRO A 335 0.20 -30.54 -12.86
CA PRO A 335 0.06 -31.04 -14.22
C PRO A 335 -1.39 -31.41 -14.62
N ASP A 336 -2.20 -31.84 -13.66
CA ASP A 336 -3.60 -32.21 -13.83
C ASP A 336 -4.59 -31.02 -13.63
N GLY A 337 -4.10 -29.81 -13.36
CA GLY A 337 -4.93 -28.62 -13.11
C GLY A 337 -5.76 -28.66 -11.83
N SER A 338 -5.57 -29.65 -10.95
CA SER A 338 -6.36 -29.81 -9.71
C SER A 338 -5.90 -28.85 -8.61
N VAL A 339 -4.63 -28.46 -8.61
CA VAL A 339 -4.02 -27.56 -7.63
C VAL A 339 -3.46 -26.32 -8.33
N LEU A 340 -3.87 -25.18 -7.84
CA LEU A 340 -3.27 -23.89 -8.13
C LEU A 340 -2.70 -23.31 -6.84
N PHE A 341 -1.50 -22.75 -6.92
CA PHE A 341 -0.95 -21.92 -5.86
C PHE A 341 -0.32 -20.67 -6.45
N TRP A 342 -0.57 -19.54 -5.78
CA TRP A 342 0.02 -18.27 -6.18
C TRP A 342 0.66 -17.58 -4.98
N ASN A 343 1.63 -16.74 -5.27
CA ASN A 343 2.25 -15.83 -4.31
C ASN A 343 2.36 -14.44 -4.91
N ALA A 344 2.29 -13.42 -4.06
CA ALA A 344 2.41 -12.04 -4.48
C ALA A 344 3.12 -11.20 -3.42
N GLY A 345 3.89 -10.23 -3.90
CA GLY A 345 4.75 -9.41 -3.08
C GLY A 345 5.99 -10.18 -2.59
N GLY A 346 7.01 -9.43 -2.19
CA GLY A 346 8.31 -10.02 -1.87
C GLY A 346 9.06 -10.47 -3.12
N PHE A 347 10.27 -10.95 -2.90
CA PHE A 347 11.26 -11.12 -3.98
C PHE A 347 11.23 -12.49 -4.63
N ASP A 348 10.55 -13.45 -4.03
CA ASP A 348 10.61 -14.86 -4.44
C ASP A 348 9.26 -15.45 -4.82
N ALA A 349 8.40 -14.61 -5.43
CA ALA A 349 7.05 -15.01 -5.79
C ALA A 349 7.03 -16.28 -6.67
N VAL A 350 7.99 -16.41 -7.58
CA VAL A 350 8.11 -17.56 -8.51
C VAL A 350 8.42 -18.86 -7.77
N ASN A 351 9.50 -18.88 -6.98
CA ASN A 351 9.89 -20.09 -6.27
C ASN A 351 8.86 -20.47 -5.19
N LEU A 352 8.26 -19.50 -4.52
CA LEU A 352 7.21 -19.76 -3.54
C LEU A 352 5.96 -20.36 -4.20
N ALA A 353 5.54 -19.84 -5.36
CA ALA A 353 4.41 -20.40 -6.09
C ALA A 353 4.68 -21.85 -6.51
N LEU A 354 5.84 -22.12 -7.11
CA LEU A 354 6.25 -23.45 -7.53
C LEU A 354 6.36 -24.46 -6.36
N THR A 355 7.10 -24.05 -5.31
CA THR A 355 7.35 -24.89 -4.13
C THR A 355 6.06 -25.26 -3.42
N ARG A 356 5.22 -24.27 -3.13
CA ARG A 356 3.95 -24.49 -2.42
C ARG A 356 2.94 -25.26 -3.24
N CYS A 357 2.88 -25.03 -4.56
CA CYS A 357 2.06 -25.80 -5.46
C CYS A 357 2.52 -27.26 -5.47
N SER A 358 3.82 -27.51 -5.63
CA SER A 358 4.38 -28.86 -5.67
C SER A 358 4.19 -29.61 -4.35
N GLN A 359 4.41 -28.95 -3.21
CA GLN A 359 4.13 -29.52 -1.88
C GLN A 359 2.66 -29.91 -1.71
N ARG A 360 1.73 -29.06 -2.18
CA ARG A 360 0.30 -29.30 -2.01
C ARG A 360 -0.27 -30.36 -2.95
N SER A 361 0.25 -30.45 -4.17
CA SER A 361 -0.18 -31.42 -5.17
C SER A 361 0.56 -32.77 -5.07
N ASN A 362 1.66 -32.83 -4.33
CA ASN A 362 2.64 -33.92 -4.34
C ASN A 362 3.15 -34.24 -5.77
N ARG A 363 3.20 -33.25 -6.64
CA ARG A 363 3.66 -33.33 -8.04
C ARG A 363 4.48 -32.10 -8.40
N THR A 364 5.34 -32.19 -9.39
CA THR A 364 6.08 -31.02 -9.90
C THR A 364 5.12 -30.09 -10.62
N CYS A 365 4.92 -28.91 -10.03
CA CYS A 365 4.11 -27.84 -10.63
C CYS A 365 4.91 -27.05 -11.68
N ARG A 366 4.18 -26.41 -12.59
CA ARG A 366 4.71 -25.52 -13.62
C ARG A 366 4.12 -24.13 -13.47
N LEU A 367 4.89 -23.11 -13.82
CA LEU A 367 4.39 -21.74 -13.86
C LEU A 367 3.33 -21.60 -14.95
N TYR A 368 2.21 -20.97 -14.60
CA TYR A 368 1.22 -20.52 -15.56
C TYR A 368 1.44 -19.06 -15.94
N ALA A 369 1.56 -18.17 -14.95
CA ALA A 369 1.82 -16.78 -15.21
C ALA A 369 2.80 -16.20 -14.19
N VAL A 370 3.55 -15.19 -14.63
CA VAL A 370 4.45 -14.35 -13.82
C VAL A 370 4.12 -12.90 -14.12
N ASP A 371 3.81 -12.15 -13.09
CA ASP A 371 3.37 -10.76 -13.16
C ASP A 371 2.13 -10.59 -14.05
N ASN A 372 2.27 -9.93 -15.19
CA ASN A 372 1.20 -9.73 -16.16
C ASN A 372 1.32 -10.62 -17.41
N ASP A 373 2.27 -11.57 -17.41
CA ASP A 373 2.54 -12.41 -18.57
C ASP A 373 2.18 -13.87 -18.32
N VAL A 374 1.42 -14.46 -19.22
CA VAL A 374 1.25 -15.92 -19.29
C VAL A 374 2.54 -16.54 -19.85
N VAL A 375 3.16 -17.42 -19.07
CA VAL A 375 4.41 -18.13 -19.41
C VAL A 375 4.18 -19.62 -19.66
N TRP A 376 2.93 -20.04 -19.61
CA TRP A 376 2.51 -21.43 -19.80
C TRP A 376 2.76 -21.89 -21.23
N THR A 377 3.38 -23.04 -21.34
CA THR A 377 3.49 -23.82 -22.59
C THR A 377 2.82 -25.17 -22.35
N PRO A 378 1.80 -25.59 -23.12
CA PRO A 378 1.10 -26.87 -22.98
C PRO A 378 2.02 -28.10 -22.99
#